data_efed05e21d719d230836a0c10121ab43
#
_entry.id   efed05e21d719d230836a0c10121ab43
#
_cell.length_a   1.000
_cell.length_b   1.000
_cell.length_c   1.000
_cell.angle_alpha   90.00
_cell.angle_beta   90.00
_cell.angle_gamma   90.00
#
_symmetry.space_group_name_H-M   'P 1'
#
loop_
_entity.id
_entity.type
_entity.pdbx_description
1 polymer ?
#
loop_
_entity_poly.entity_id
_entity_poly.type
_entity_poly.pdbx_seq_one_letter_code
_entity_poly.pdbx_strand_id
1 'polypeptide(L)'
;MVLSLQGCMAVGKTIAVRHLQESAPYIHISYEDPRAVIEEVRQRKLDKTCYPDYLEIQKLWLHNEVVRYQKAVQYPCSIMDFGAEEIEFYTLNYPKSIGVDWKVESALKPELEAVRTCLPDRILFLDASEKVLRQYKENDKTRSRTFFEQYLKTLLPLKRRWFAQKENVDYLLVDGLSVQEVGEKVRQWCDQCIQNHR
;
A
#
# COMPACT_ATOMS: atom_id res chain seq x y z
N MET A 1 -10.69 12.79 -7.77
CA MET A 1 -10.82 11.81 -6.68
C MET A 1 -9.69 10.80 -6.76
N VAL A 2 -9.05 10.53 -5.64
CA VAL A 2 -7.99 9.51 -5.55
C VAL A 2 -8.45 8.39 -4.61
N LEU A 3 -8.50 7.18 -5.14
CA LEU A 3 -8.79 5.94 -4.41
C LEU A 3 -7.48 5.19 -4.13
N SER A 4 -7.45 4.35 -3.11
CA SER A 4 -6.33 3.46 -2.85
C SER A 4 -6.80 2.03 -2.63
N LEU A 5 -6.10 1.07 -3.24
CA LEU A 5 -6.29 -0.35 -3.01
C LEU A 5 -5.22 -0.85 -2.06
N GLN A 6 -5.62 -1.11 -0.84
CA GLN A 6 -4.76 -1.61 0.23
C GLN A 6 -4.97 -3.10 0.48
N GLY A 7 -4.18 -3.66 1.36
CA GLY A 7 -4.43 -5.01 1.86
C GLY A 7 -3.18 -5.76 2.25
N CYS A 8 -3.38 -7.00 2.64
CA CYS A 8 -2.34 -7.91 3.07
C CYS A 8 -1.33 -8.21 1.95
N MET A 9 -0.13 -8.61 2.34
CA MET A 9 0.81 -9.20 1.38
C MET A 9 0.19 -10.48 0.80
N ALA A 10 0.33 -10.69 -0.50
CA ALA A 10 -0.21 -11.81 -1.27
C ALA A 10 -1.73 -11.83 -1.47
N VAL A 11 -2.50 -10.86 -1.00
CA VAL A 11 -3.98 -10.85 -1.09
C VAL A 11 -4.55 -10.68 -2.51
N GLY A 12 -3.72 -10.44 -3.52
CA GLY A 12 -4.15 -10.34 -4.93
C GLY A 12 -4.37 -8.93 -5.45
N LYS A 13 -3.92 -7.86 -4.76
CA LYS A 13 -4.06 -6.46 -5.18
C LYS A 13 -3.68 -6.22 -6.65
N THR A 14 -2.50 -6.64 -7.05
CA THR A 14 -2.00 -6.43 -8.43
C THR A 14 -2.92 -7.05 -9.48
N ILE A 15 -3.56 -8.19 -9.17
CA ILE A 15 -4.49 -8.84 -10.09
C ILE A 15 -5.80 -8.06 -10.17
N ALA A 16 -6.31 -7.60 -9.04
CA ALA A 16 -7.50 -6.75 -9.00
C ALA A 16 -7.31 -5.44 -9.76
N VAL A 17 -6.13 -4.82 -9.64
CA VAL A 17 -5.78 -3.60 -10.39
C VAL A 17 -5.71 -3.86 -11.91
N ARG A 18 -5.17 -5.02 -12.35
CA ARG A 18 -5.19 -5.40 -13.78
C ARG A 18 -6.61 -5.61 -14.30
N HIS A 19 -7.47 -6.24 -13.51
CA HIS A 19 -8.88 -6.38 -13.87
C HIS A 19 -9.55 -5.01 -14.07
N LEU A 20 -9.27 -4.03 -13.19
CA LEU A 20 -9.76 -2.65 -13.36
C LEU A 20 -9.24 -2.01 -14.66
N GLN A 21 -7.96 -2.19 -14.99
CA GLN A 21 -7.39 -1.63 -16.21
C GLN A 21 -8.12 -2.10 -17.48
N GLU A 22 -8.61 -3.34 -17.48
CA GLU A 22 -9.35 -3.94 -18.60
C GLU A 22 -10.84 -3.58 -18.58
N SER A 23 -11.47 -3.54 -17.39
CA SER A 23 -12.92 -3.42 -17.22
C SER A 23 -13.43 -2.00 -16.92
N ALA A 24 -12.55 -1.08 -16.52
CA ALA A 24 -12.89 0.29 -16.12
C ALA A 24 -11.87 1.31 -16.66
N PRO A 25 -11.75 1.50 -17.99
CA PRO A 25 -10.74 2.37 -18.62
C PRO A 25 -10.90 3.85 -18.28
N TYR A 26 -12.00 4.24 -17.65
CA TYR A 26 -12.26 5.60 -17.16
C TYR A 26 -11.58 5.88 -15.80
N ILE A 27 -11.00 4.87 -15.15
CA ILE A 27 -10.22 5.01 -13.92
C ILE A 27 -8.73 4.95 -14.29
N HIS A 28 -7.99 6.00 -13.94
CA HIS A 28 -6.54 5.99 -14.08
C HIS A 28 -5.90 5.08 -13.01
N ILE A 29 -5.00 4.18 -13.44
CA ILE A 29 -4.26 3.31 -12.54
C ILE A 29 -2.89 3.91 -12.23
N SER A 30 -2.63 4.20 -10.98
CA SER A 30 -1.32 4.64 -10.49
C SER A 30 -0.59 3.47 -9.84
N TYR A 31 0.25 2.78 -10.62
CA TYR A 31 1.10 1.69 -10.10
C TYR A 31 2.22 2.23 -9.22
N GLU A 32 2.66 1.42 -8.26
CA GLU A 32 3.92 1.65 -7.57
C GLU A 32 5.08 1.63 -8.57
N ASP A 33 5.98 2.61 -8.49
CA ASP A 33 7.26 2.60 -9.19
C ASP A 33 8.43 2.76 -8.21
N PRO A 34 8.93 1.65 -7.65
CA PRO A 34 9.99 1.66 -6.65
C PRO A 34 11.40 1.78 -7.25
N ARG A 35 11.56 1.74 -8.58
CA ARG A 35 12.86 1.55 -9.25
C ARG A 35 13.87 2.61 -8.88
N ALA A 36 13.48 3.89 -8.93
CA ALA A 36 14.38 5.00 -8.62
C ALA A 36 14.83 4.97 -7.15
N VAL A 37 13.92 4.67 -6.22
CA VAL A 37 14.24 4.57 -4.80
C VAL A 37 15.18 3.39 -4.53
N ILE A 38 14.88 2.22 -5.10
CA ILE A 38 15.71 1.01 -4.91
C ILE A 38 17.13 1.26 -5.45
N GLU A 39 17.25 1.90 -6.62
CA GLU A 39 18.55 2.18 -7.22
C GLU A 39 19.35 3.18 -6.38
N GLU A 40 18.73 4.25 -5.88
CA GLU A 40 19.37 5.22 -5.00
C GLU A 40 19.86 4.58 -3.69
N VAL A 41 19.01 3.76 -3.04
CA VAL A 41 19.35 3.01 -1.84
C VAL A 41 20.55 2.10 -2.08
N ARG A 42 20.60 1.42 -3.23
CA ARG A 42 21.69 0.53 -3.61
C ARG A 42 22.98 1.30 -3.87
N GLN A 43 22.94 2.40 -4.62
CA GLN A 43 24.10 3.22 -4.94
C GLN A 43 24.73 3.82 -3.68
N ARG A 44 23.91 4.30 -2.76
CA ARG A 44 24.33 4.86 -1.48
C ARG A 44 24.66 3.80 -0.43
N LYS A 45 24.43 2.51 -0.72
CA LYS A 45 24.65 1.35 0.19
C LYS A 45 23.95 1.53 1.53
N LEU A 46 22.74 2.08 1.53
CA LEU A 46 21.99 2.33 2.76
C LEU A 46 21.45 1.01 3.35
N ASP A 47 21.59 0.85 4.68
CA ASP A 47 21.14 -0.30 5.43
C ASP A 47 19.89 0.06 6.26
N LYS A 48 18.75 -0.54 5.93
CA LYS A 48 17.49 -0.33 6.65
C LYS A 48 17.51 -0.74 8.13
N THR A 49 18.54 -1.46 8.58
CA THR A 49 18.73 -1.85 9.99
C THR A 49 19.56 -0.84 10.77
N CYS A 50 20.15 0.13 10.09
CA CYS A 50 20.89 1.26 10.66
C CYS A 50 19.98 2.48 10.73
N TYR A 51 19.81 3.09 11.91
CA TYR A 51 18.83 4.18 12.11
C TYR A 51 19.03 5.38 11.17
N PRO A 52 20.23 5.98 11.01
CA PRO A 52 20.45 7.08 10.08
C PRO A 52 20.09 6.70 8.63
N ASP A 53 20.52 5.52 8.19
CA ASP A 53 20.24 5.04 6.83
C ASP A 53 18.75 4.76 6.63
N TYR A 54 18.08 4.23 7.66
CA TYR A 54 16.62 4.04 7.64
C TYR A 54 15.90 5.37 7.40
N LEU A 55 16.28 6.44 8.09
CA LEU A 55 15.69 7.76 7.87
C LEU A 55 15.87 8.23 6.43
N GLU A 56 17.07 8.08 5.86
CA GLU A 56 17.34 8.44 4.46
C GLU A 56 16.51 7.58 3.48
N ILE A 57 16.39 6.28 3.72
CA ILE A 57 15.54 5.39 2.92
C ILE A 57 14.09 5.86 2.97
N GLN A 58 13.58 6.17 4.17
CA GLN A 58 12.18 6.60 4.31
C GLN A 58 11.92 7.97 3.66
N LYS A 59 12.85 8.92 3.70
CA LYS A 59 12.75 10.18 2.96
C LYS A 59 12.56 9.94 1.46
N LEU A 60 13.34 9.03 0.88
CA LEU A 60 13.22 8.68 -0.54
C LEU A 60 11.83 8.11 -0.86
N TRP A 61 11.31 7.19 -0.04
CA TRP A 61 9.99 6.61 -0.22
C TRP A 61 8.87 7.64 -0.06
N LEU A 62 8.91 8.45 1.00
CA LEU A 62 7.92 9.49 1.27
C LEU A 62 7.88 10.52 0.13
N HIS A 63 9.04 10.97 -0.35
CA HIS A 63 9.13 11.88 -1.48
C HIS A 63 8.58 11.27 -2.78
N ASN A 64 8.97 10.03 -3.09
CA ASN A 64 8.48 9.31 -4.28
C ASN A 64 6.95 9.21 -4.28
N GLU A 65 6.35 8.98 -3.10
CA GLU A 65 4.90 8.88 -2.97
C GLU A 65 4.19 10.21 -3.19
N VAL A 66 4.73 11.32 -2.68
CA VAL A 66 4.21 12.67 -2.96
C VAL A 66 4.20 12.95 -4.46
N VAL A 67 5.30 12.63 -5.16
CA VAL A 67 5.38 12.81 -6.62
C VAL A 67 4.38 11.93 -7.35
N ARG A 68 4.17 10.69 -6.90
CA ARG A 68 3.19 9.77 -7.49
C ARG A 68 1.75 10.26 -7.30
N TYR A 69 1.42 10.73 -6.12
CA TYR A 69 0.11 11.31 -5.83
C TYR A 69 -0.18 12.55 -6.67
N GLN A 70 0.81 13.46 -6.81
CA GLN A 70 0.68 14.66 -7.65
C GLN A 70 0.37 14.34 -9.13
N LYS A 71 0.81 13.19 -9.63
CA LYS A 71 0.42 12.71 -10.96
C LYS A 71 -1.00 12.13 -10.96
N ALA A 72 -1.35 11.38 -9.91
CA ALA A 72 -2.67 10.75 -9.80
C ALA A 72 -3.82 11.77 -9.75
N VAL A 73 -3.64 12.90 -9.05
CA VAL A 73 -4.67 13.96 -8.95
C VAL A 73 -4.95 14.71 -10.25
N GLN A 74 -4.13 14.52 -11.30
CA GLN A 74 -4.37 15.13 -12.61
C GLN A 74 -5.54 14.47 -13.38
N TYR A 75 -6.01 13.31 -12.93
CA TYR A 75 -7.09 12.58 -13.55
C TYR A 75 -8.39 12.75 -12.75
N PRO A 76 -9.57 12.73 -13.41
CA PRO A 76 -10.87 12.84 -12.73
C PRO A 76 -11.07 11.79 -11.64
N CYS A 77 -10.61 10.57 -11.88
CA CYS A 77 -10.56 9.48 -10.91
C CYS A 77 -9.30 8.65 -11.12
N SER A 78 -8.57 8.42 -10.04
CA SER A 78 -7.40 7.54 -10.01
C SER A 78 -7.54 6.51 -8.90
N ILE A 79 -7.03 5.29 -9.14
CA ILE A 79 -6.78 4.32 -8.08
C ILE A 79 -5.28 4.05 -7.98
N MET A 80 -4.76 4.10 -6.77
CA MET A 80 -3.36 3.82 -6.46
C MET A 80 -3.23 2.35 -6.00
N ASP A 81 -2.30 1.59 -6.60
CA ASP A 81 -1.89 0.28 -6.06
C ASP A 81 -1.06 0.57 -4.80
N PHE A 82 -1.74 0.67 -3.68
CA PHE A 82 -1.50 1.37 -2.43
C PHE A 82 -1.05 2.84 -2.60
N GLY A 83 -1.21 3.66 -1.57
CA GLY A 83 -0.94 5.10 -1.60
C GLY A 83 -0.07 5.57 -0.44
N ALA A 84 -0.14 6.87 -0.17
CA ALA A 84 0.60 7.56 0.89
C ALA A 84 0.42 6.92 2.27
N GLU A 85 -0.76 6.39 2.55
CA GLU A 85 -1.10 5.71 3.81
C GLU A 85 -0.28 4.44 4.06
N GLU A 86 0.15 3.74 2.99
CA GLU A 86 1.02 2.57 3.10
C GLU A 86 2.45 2.96 3.47
N ILE A 87 2.96 4.00 2.81
CA ILE A 87 4.33 4.47 3.06
C ILE A 87 4.42 5.07 4.47
N GLU A 88 3.43 5.85 4.88
CA GLU A 88 3.35 6.34 6.27
C GLU A 88 3.30 5.17 7.26
N PHE A 89 2.45 4.17 7.01
CA PHE A 89 2.36 2.99 7.87
C PHE A 89 3.71 2.31 8.03
N TYR A 90 4.40 1.99 6.91
CA TYR A 90 5.70 1.33 6.96
C TYR A 90 6.75 2.16 7.67
N THR A 91 6.83 3.45 7.35
CA THR A 91 7.76 4.39 7.97
C THR A 91 7.67 4.36 9.50
N LEU A 92 6.47 4.33 10.05
CA LEU A 92 6.24 4.40 11.49
C LEU A 92 6.21 3.04 12.21
N ASN A 93 5.93 1.95 11.48
CA ASN A 93 5.68 0.65 12.12
C ASN A 93 6.72 -0.43 11.79
N TYR A 94 7.52 -0.28 10.73
CA TYR A 94 8.59 -1.23 10.46
C TYR A 94 9.60 -1.33 11.63
N PRO A 95 10.08 -0.23 12.25
CA PRO A 95 10.95 -0.32 13.44
C PRO A 95 10.32 -1.13 14.56
N LYS A 96 9.04 -0.91 14.85
CA LYS A 96 8.29 -1.67 15.88
C LYS A 96 8.24 -3.17 15.55
N SER A 97 8.12 -3.51 14.27
CA SER A 97 8.06 -4.90 13.82
C SER A 97 9.37 -5.67 14.00
N ILE A 98 10.49 -4.97 14.09
CA ILE A 98 11.82 -5.53 14.37
C ILE A 98 12.28 -5.27 15.80
N GLY A 99 11.43 -4.76 16.67
CA GLY A 99 11.68 -4.59 18.11
C GLY A 99 12.53 -3.39 18.49
N VAL A 100 12.64 -2.36 17.62
CA VAL A 100 13.40 -1.15 17.92
C VAL A 100 12.48 0.07 18.14
N ASP A 101 12.84 0.93 19.09
CA ASP A 101 12.12 2.18 19.40
C ASP A 101 12.86 3.39 18.81
N TRP A 102 12.83 3.52 17.51
CA TRP A 102 13.40 4.68 16.81
C TRP A 102 12.41 5.86 16.81
N LYS A 103 12.92 7.06 17.01
CA LYS A 103 12.11 8.30 17.02
C LYS A 103 11.86 8.81 15.59
N VAL A 104 11.32 7.94 14.74
CA VAL A 104 11.14 8.21 13.31
C VAL A 104 10.17 9.36 13.06
N GLU A 105 9.04 9.41 13.79
CA GLU A 105 8.02 10.43 13.56
C GLU A 105 8.53 11.86 13.80
N SER A 106 9.33 12.06 14.84
CA SER A 106 9.94 13.36 15.10
C SER A 106 11.07 13.69 14.14
N ALA A 107 11.86 12.68 13.72
CA ALA A 107 12.99 12.85 12.83
C ALA A 107 12.56 13.14 11.37
N LEU A 108 11.41 12.62 10.94
CA LEU A 108 10.85 12.77 9.59
C LEU A 108 9.57 13.61 9.58
N LYS A 109 9.40 14.50 10.56
CA LYS A 109 8.18 15.30 10.69
C LYS A 109 7.81 16.05 9.40
N PRO A 110 8.73 16.78 8.74
CA PRO A 110 8.40 17.50 7.50
C PRO A 110 7.95 16.57 6.36
N GLU A 111 8.62 15.43 6.17
CA GLU A 111 8.32 14.48 5.11
C GLU A 111 6.98 13.76 5.38
N LEU A 112 6.70 13.44 6.65
CA LEU A 112 5.42 12.87 7.07
C LEU A 112 4.27 13.86 6.93
N GLU A 113 4.48 15.14 7.26
CA GLU A 113 3.48 16.19 7.03
C GLU A 113 3.18 16.32 5.54
N ALA A 114 4.20 16.31 4.68
CA ALA A 114 4.01 16.36 3.23
C ALA A 114 3.21 15.16 2.71
N VAL A 115 3.56 13.92 3.10
CA VAL A 115 2.85 12.72 2.63
C VAL A 115 1.41 12.65 3.16
N ARG A 116 1.14 13.20 4.35
CA ARG A 116 -0.21 13.27 4.92
C ARG A 116 -1.16 14.19 4.13
N THR A 117 -0.64 15.12 3.34
CA THR A 117 -1.46 15.89 2.38
C THR A 117 -1.82 15.08 1.12
N CYS A 118 -1.22 13.91 0.94
CA CYS A 118 -1.40 13.03 -0.21
C CYS A 118 -2.24 11.77 0.11
N LEU A 119 -3.01 11.81 1.19
CA LEU A 119 -3.88 10.68 1.55
C LEU A 119 -5.03 10.55 0.56
N PRO A 120 -5.45 9.32 0.21
CA PRO A 120 -6.57 9.08 -0.69
C PRO A 120 -7.90 9.46 -0.06
N ASP A 121 -8.89 9.79 -0.91
CA ASP A 121 -10.25 10.09 -0.47
C ASP A 121 -10.92 8.87 0.18
N ARG A 122 -10.73 7.69 -0.42
CA ARG A 122 -11.24 6.41 0.09
C ARG A 122 -10.22 5.29 -0.12
N ILE A 123 -10.23 4.32 0.77
CA ILE A 123 -9.34 3.17 0.78
C ILE A 123 -10.18 1.90 0.79
N LEU A 124 -9.89 0.95 -0.11
CA LEU A 124 -10.40 -0.41 -0.01
C LEU A 124 -9.29 -1.32 0.52
N PHE A 125 -9.50 -1.88 1.70
CA PHE A 125 -8.56 -2.81 2.31
C PHE A 125 -8.97 -4.25 2.01
N LEU A 126 -8.21 -4.94 1.17
CA LEU A 126 -8.37 -6.37 0.92
C LEU A 126 -7.75 -7.17 2.07
N ASP A 127 -8.56 -7.92 2.78
CA ASP A 127 -8.11 -8.79 3.87
C ASP A 127 -8.44 -10.27 3.56
N ALA A 128 -7.68 -11.17 4.17
CA ALA A 128 -7.88 -12.59 4.08
C ALA A 128 -7.39 -13.30 5.35
N SER A 129 -7.89 -14.50 5.59
CA SER A 129 -7.35 -15.39 6.63
C SER A 129 -5.88 -15.74 6.32
N GLU A 130 -5.10 -16.00 7.36
CA GLU A 130 -3.70 -16.42 7.18
C GLU A 130 -3.58 -17.68 6.31
N LYS A 131 -4.54 -18.59 6.41
CA LYS A 131 -4.61 -19.80 5.57
C LYS A 131 -4.66 -19.45 4.09
N VAL A 132 -5.53 -18.52 3.70
CA VAL A 132 -5.69 -18.09 2.31
C VAL A 132 -4.46 -17.30 1.84
N LEU A 133 -3.91 -16.42 2.69
CA LEU A 133 -2.68 -15.69 2.35
C LEU A 133 -1.49 -16.64 2.08
N ARG A 134 -1.37 -17.74 2.86
CA ARG A 134 -0.34 -18.76 2.63
C ARG A 134 -0.55 -19.50 1.32
N GLN A 135 -1.78 -19.90 1.02
CA GLN A 135 -2.13 -20.54 -0.26
C GLN A 135 -1.81 -19.63 -1.46
N TYR A 136 -2.16 -18.35 -1.37
CA TYR A 136 -1.86 -17.39 -2.44
C TYR A 136 -0.36 -17.15 -2.60
N LYS A 137 0.38 -17.09 -1.48
CA LYS A 137 1.85 -16.97 -1.51
C LYS A 137 2.50 -18.19 -2.16
N GLU A 138 2.05 -19.39 -1.85
CA GLU A 138 2.57 -20.64 -2.41
C GLU A 138 2.31 -20.77 -3.92
N ASN A 139 1.15 -20.31 -4.38
CA ASN A 139 0.77 -20.28 -5.79
C ASN A 139 1.49 -19.21 -6.61
N ASP A 140 1.97 -18.14 -5.97
CA ASP A 140 2.68 -17.06 -6.64
C ASP A 140 4.17 -17.39 -6.77
N LYS A 141 4.55 -18.00 -7.90
CA LYS A 141 5.94 -18.32 -8.25
C LYS A 141 6.72 -17.11 -8.83
N THR A 142 6.06 -15.96 -9.01
CA THR A 142 6.66 -14.80 -9.68
C THR A 142 7.49 -13.93 -8.72
N ARG A 143 7.32 -14.07 -7.41
CA ARG A 143 7.96 -13.24 -6.39
C ARG A 143 8.56 -14.08 -5.28
N SER A 144 9.84 -13.82 -4.95
CA SER A 144 10.41 -14.29 -3.69
C SER A 144 9.84 -13.48 -2.52
N ARG A 145 9.26 -14.15 -1.53
CA ARG A 145 8.68 -13.52 -0.34
C ARG A 145 9.31 -14.12 0.92
N THR A 146 10.62 -14.02 1.03
CA THR A 146 11.39 -14.50 2.20
C THR A 146 10.94 -13.84 3.50
N PHE A 147 10.42 -12.63 3.40
CA PHE A 147 9.91 -11.83 4.52
C PHE A 147 8.46 -12.17 4.93
N PHE A 148 7.76 -13.05 4.20
CA PHE A 148 6.31 -13.26 4.37
C PHE A 148 5.92 -13.74 5.77
N GLU A 149 6.65 -14.71 6.33
CA GLU A 149 6.34 -15.24 7.67
C GLU A 149 6.54 -14.20 8.77
N GLN A 150 7.60 -13.41 8.68
CA GLN A 150 7.81 -12.29 9.58
C GLN A 150 6.72 -11.25 9.42
N TYR A 151 6.34 -10.92 8.18
CA TYR A 151 5.24 -10.00 7.90
C TYR A 151 3.93 -10.43 8.57
N LEU A 152 3.53 -11.71 8.43
CA LEU A 152 2.31 -12.22 9.05
C LEU A 152 2.34 -12.08 10.58
N LYS A 153 3.49 -12.36 11.20
CA LYS A 153 3.63 -12.34 12.66
C LYS A 153 3.75 -10.95 13.26
N THR A 154 4.40 -10.03 12.57
CA THR A 154 4.79 -8.74 13.17
C THR A 154 4.10 -7.54 12.53
N LEU A 155 4.12 -7.41 11.21
CA LEU A 155 3.59 -6.24 10.51
C LEU A 155 2.09 -6.32 10.24
N LEU A 156 1.56 -7.47 9.88
CA LEU A 156 0.13 -7.60 9.54
C LEU A 156 -0.80 -7.24 10.70
N PRO A 157 -0.55 -7.67 11.96
CA PRO A 157 -1.36 -7.22 13.09
C PRO A 157 -1.31 -5.71 13.33
N LEU A 158 -0.13 -5.09 13.12
CA LEU A 158 0.02 -3.64 13.20
C LEU A 158 -0.74 -2.94 12.07
N LYS A 159 -0.67 -3.47 10.85
CA LYS A 159 -1.35 -2.94 9.67
C LYS A 159 -2.86 -2.98 9.82
N ARG A 160 -3.43 -4.11 10.24
CA ARG A 160 -4.86 -4.23 10.51
C ARG A 160 -5.35 -3.20 11.53
N ARG A 161 -4.62 -3.05 12.65
CA ARG A 161 -4.94 -2.04 13.67
C ARG A 161 -4.83 -0.61 13.16
N TRP A 162 -3.80 -0.32 12.36
CA TRP A 162 -3.58 1.00 11.77
C TRP A 162 -4.74 1.43 10.87
N PHE A 163 -5.14 0.55 9.94
CA PHE A 163 -6.24 0.85 9.02
C PHE A 163 -7.61 0.84 9.71
N ALA A 164 -7.81 0.02 10.74
CA ALA A 164 -9.05 0.02 11.52
C ALA A 164 -9.33 1.33 12.29
N GLN A 165 -8.34 2.19 12.45
CA GLN A 165 -8.48 3.50 13.10
C GLN A 165 -8.85 4.62 12.12
N LYS A 166 -8.91 4.34 10.81
CA LYS A 166 -9.19 5.33 9.77
C LYS A 166 -10.67 5.24 9.35
N GLU A 167 -11.32 6.40 9.24
CA GLU A 167 -12.77 6.48 8.90
C GLU A 167 -13.05 6.27 7.41
N ASN A 168 -12.05 6.49 6.54
CA ASN A 168 -12.19 6.40 5.10
C ASN A 168 -11.80 5.04 4.52
N VAL A 169 -11.82 3.97 5.33
CA VAL A 169 -11.45 2.60 4.93
C VAL A 169 -12.67 1.70 4.86
N ASP A 170 -12.87 1.11 3.69
CA ASP A 170 -13.79 0.00 3.47
C ASP A 170 -13.00 -1.32 3.45
N TYR A 171 -13.66 -2.41 3.82
CA TYR A 171 -13.03 -3.73 3.91
C TYR A 171 -13.68 -4.73 2.96
N LEU A 172 -12.84 -5.52 2.29
CA LEU A 172 -13.28 -6.68 1.50
C LEU A 172 -12.51 -7.92 1.97
N LEU A 173 -13.23 -8.85 2.60
CA LEU A 173 -12.70 -10.17 2.90
C LEU A 173 -12.73 -11.02 1.62
N VAL A 174 -11.56 -11.51 1.19
CA VAL A 174 -11.45 -12.25 -0.09
C VAL A 174 -11.48 -13.78 0.09
N ASP A 175 -11.65 -14.28 1.30
CA ASP A 175 -11.77 -15.72 1.56
C ASP A 175 -12.94 -16.30 0.77
N GLY A 176 -12.67 -17.36 0.02
CA GLY A 176 -13.67 -18.05 -0.80
C GLY A 176 -14.03 -17.36 -2.12
N LEU A 177 -13.48 -16.19 -2.40
CA LEU A 177 -13.67 -15.50 -3.68
C LEU A 177 -12.64 -15.95 -4.71
N SER A 178 -13.08 -16.10 -5.94
CA SER A 178 -12.18 -16.23 -7.09
C SER A 178 -11.51 -14.89 -7.40
N VAL A 179 -10.41 -14.95 -8.15
CA VAL A 179 -9.69 -13.77 -8.62
C VAL A 179 -10.60 -12.81 -9.39
N GLN A 180 -11.48 -13.35 -10.23
CA GLN A 180 -12.43 -12.58 -11.02
C GLN A 180 -13.46 -11.88 -10.14
N GLU A 181 -14.00 -12.58 -9.13
CA GLU A 181 -14.95 -11.99 -8.17
C GLU A 181 -14.32 -10.86 -7.35
N VAL A 182 -13.06 -11.02 -6.93
CA VAL A 182 -12.33 -9.94 -6.24
C VAL A 182 -12.18 -8.73 -7.17
N GLY A 183 -11.75 -8.93 -8.41
CA GLY A 183 -11.63 -7.86 -9.40
C GLY A 183 -12.95 -7.12 -9.62
N GLU A 184 -14.04 -7.85 -9.80
CA GLU A 184 -15.37 -7.27 -9.99
C GLU A 184 -15.87 -6.50 -8.76
N LYS A 185 -15.66 -7.01 -7.55
CA LYS A 185 -16.00 -6.29 -6.30
C LYS A 185 -15.20 -5.01 -6.14
N VAL A 186 -13.93 -5.02 -6.50
CA VAL A 186 -13.08 -3.81 -6.48
C VAL A 186 -13.61 -2.79 -7.50
N ARG A 187 -14.00 -3.22 -8.72
CA ARG A 187 -14.60 -2.36 -9.73
C ARG A 187 -15.91 -1.72 -9.22
N GLN A 188 -16.82 -2.54 -8.67
CA GLN A 188 -18.09 -2.07 -8.12
C GLN A 188 -17.88 -1.05 -6.99
N TRP A 189 -16.91 -1.27 -6.11
CA TRP A 189 -16.56 -0.33 -5.07
C TRP A 189 -16.06 1.01 -5.65
N CYS A 190 -15.22 0.99 -6.67
CA CYS A 190 -14.79 2.21 -7.35
C CYS A 190 -15.96 2.97 -7.95
N ASP A 191 -16.89 2.28 -8.62
CA ASP A 191 -18.09 2.89 -9.22
C ASP A 191 -18.96 3.55 -8.15
N GLN A 192 -19.17 2.90 -7.01
CA GLN A 192 -19.90 3.47 -5.87
C GLN A 192 -19.22 4.72 -5.31
N CYS A 193 -17.89 4.70 -5.15
CA CYS A 193 -17.15 5.88 -4.71
C CYS A 193 -17.32 7.06 -5.68
N ILE A 194 -17.25 6.80 -7.00
CA ILE A 194 -17.43 7.82 -8.04
C ILE A 194 -18.85 8.40 -7.99
N GLN A 195 -19.87 7.54 -7.83
CA GLN A 195 -21.27 7.98 -7.75
C GLN A 195 -21.54 8.84 -6.51
N ASN A 196 -21.00 8.47 -5.36
CA ASN A 196 -21.17 9.18 -4.10
C ASN A 196 -20.38 10.50 -4.02
N HIS A 197 -19.42 10.71 -4.92
CA HIS A 197 -18.59 11.92 -4.96
C HIS A 197 -19.16 13.00 -5.90
N ARG A 198 -20.14 12.65 -6.71
CA ARG A 198 -20.88 13.59 -7.60
C ARG A 198 -21.97 14.34 -6.84
#